data_93cdb084eda88d89ff09a22897ad701f
#
_entry.id   93cdb084eda88d89ff09a22897ad701f
#
_cell.length_a   1.000
_cell.length_b   1.000
_cell.length_c   1.000
_cell.angle_alpha   90.00
_cell.angle_beta   90.00
_cell.angle_gamma   90.00
#
_symmetry.space_group_name_H-M   'P 1'
#
loop_
_entity.id
_entity.type
_entity.pdbx_description
1 polymer ?
#
loop_
_entity_poly.entity_id
_entity_poly.type
_entity_poly.pdbx_seq_one_letter_code
_entity_poly.pdbx_strand_id
1 'polypeptide(L)'
;MINLFLDRPDVEISAICDIDDKMIAMTKEIFRKKGRPIPKIYNRDENDYLNLLSNEDLDGVNIATPWRWHHPMAISAMKNNVHVGVEVPAALTVSECWDLV
;
A
#
# COMPACT_ATOMS: atom_id res chain seq x y z
N MET A 1 -2.13 -11.79 2.04
CA MET A 1 -1.93 -10.73 3.05
C MET A 1 -3.19 -9.93 3.36
N ILE A 2 -3.89 -9.44 2.37
CA ILE A 2 -5.16 -8.69 2.57
C ILE A 2 -6.18 -9.51 3.37
N ASN A 3 -6.28 -10.81 3.13
CA ASN A 3 -7.18 -11.68 3.88
C ASN A 3 -6.94 -11.63 5.38
N LEU A 4 -5.67 -11.60 5.80
CA LEU A 4 -5.32 -11.54 7.22
C LEU A 4 -5.75 -10.22 7.86
N PHE A 5 -5.60 -9.10 7.15
CA PHE A 5 -6.04 -7.81 7.66
C PHE A 5 -7.56 -7.72 7.75
N LEU A 6 -8.27 -8.27 6.77
CA LEU A 6 -9.73 -8.23 6.75
C LEU A 6 -10.37 -9.12 7.83
N ASP A 7 -9.64 -10.10 8.34
CA ASP A 7 -10.12 -10.94 9.44
C ASP A 7 -10.00 -10.24 10.80
N ARG A 8 -9.32 -9.09 10.88
CA ARG A 8 -9.17 -8.34 12.12
C ARG A 8 -10.23 -7.24 12.23
N PRO A 9 -10.99 -7.19 13.35
CA PRO A 9 -12.02 -6.15 13.51
C PRO A 9 -11.44 -4.77 13.84
N ASP A 10 -10.17 -4.69 14.25
CA ASP A 10 -9.47 -3.45 14.58
C ASP A 10 -8.71 -2.84 13.39
N VAL A 11 -8.86 -3.42 12.19
CA VAL A 11 -8.18 -2.94 10.98
C VAL A 11 -9.21 -2.55 9.93
N GLU A 12 -9.05 -1.35 9.39
CA GLU A 12 -9.82 -0.86 8.25
C GLU A 12 -8.87 -0.59 7.09
N ILE A 13 -9.16 -1.17 5.93
CA ILE A 13 -8.43 -0.88 4.69
C ILE A 13 -9.23 0.17 3.93
N SER A 14 -8.77 1.43 3.99
CA SER A 14 -9.49 2.56 3.41
C SER A 14 -9.13 2.83 1.96
N ALA A 15 -7.95 2.41 1.51
CA ALA A 15 -7.49 2.66 0.15
C ALA A 15 -6.54 1.57 -0.34
N ILE A 16 -6.54 1.36 -1.64
CA ILE A 16 -5.64 0.43 -2.34
C ILE A 16 -5.05 1.14 -3.54
N CYS A 17 -3.76 0.90 -3.79
CA CYS A 17 -3.07 1.40 -4.97
C CYS A 17 -2.46 0.23 -5.74
N ASP A 18 -2.84 0.08 -7.00
CA ASP A 18 -2.28 -0.92 -7.90
C ASP A 18 -2.52 -0.45 -9.34
N ILE A 19 -1.62 -0.81 -10.25
CA ILE A 19 -1.75 -0.51 -11.68
C ILE A 19 -2.28 -1.71 -12.47
N ASP A 20 -2.36 -2.89 -11.86
CA ASP A 20 -2.85 -4.11 -12.50
C ASP A 20 -4.36 -4.27 -12.27
N ASP A 21 -5.14 -4.10 -13.31
CA ASP A 21 -6.61 -4.21 -13.23
C ASP A 21 -7.07 -5.59 -12.79
N LYS A 22 -6.34 -6.64 -13.12
CA LYS A 22 -6.67 -8.01 -12.69
C LYS A 22 -6.50 -8.17 -11.18
N MET A 23 -5.43 -7.62 -10.64
CA MET A 23 -5.17 -7.66 -9.19
C MET A 23 -6.21 -6.83 -8.44
N ILE A 24 -6.60 -5.70 -8.99
CA ILE A 24 -7.66 -4.86 -8.42
C ILE A 24 -8.98 -5.63 -8.39
N ALA A 25 -9.35 -6.29 -9.49
CA ALA A 25 -10.58 -7.08 -9.56
C ALA A 25 -10.57 -8.22 -8.54
N MET A 26 -9.47 -8.94 -8.41
CA MET A 26 -9.31 -10.00 -7.41
C MET A 26 -9.45 -9.45 -5.99
N THR A 27 -8.85 -8.31 -5.72
CA THR A 27 -8.92 -7.65 -4.41
C THR A 27 -10.35 -7.23 -4.08
N LYS A 28 -11.07 -6.64 -5.03
CA LYS A 28 -12.48 -6.27 -4.83
C LYS A 28 -13.33 -7.51 -4.48
N GLU A 29 -13.08 -8.63 -5.12
CA GLU A 29 -13.80 -9.88 -4.84
C GLU A 29 -13.52 -10.39 -3.43
N ILE A 30 -12.28 -10.27 -2.95
CA ILE A 30 -11.93 -10.62 -1.58
C ILE A 30 -12.74 -9.79 -0.58
N PHE A 31 -12.85 -8.47 -0.81
CA PHE A 31 -13.65 -7.59 0.05
C PHE A 31 -15.12 -7.98 0.07
N ARG A 32 -15.68 -8.32 -1.10
CA ARG A 32 -17.08 -8.77 -1.20
C ARG A 32 -17.32 -10.05 -0.40
N LYS A 33 -16.42 -11.03 -0.52
CA LYS A 33 -16.53 -12.30 0.21
C LYS A 33 -16.44 -12.11 1.71
N LYS A 34 -15.66 -11.14 2.16
CA LYS A 34 -15.52 -10.83 3.59
C LYS A 34 -16.62 -9.91 4.12
N GLY A 35 -17.52 -9.45 3.26
CA GLY A 35 -18.58 -8.52 3.66
C GLY A 35 -18.07 -7.14 4.04
N ARG A 36 -16.92 -6.72 3.52
CA ARG A 36 -16.31 -5.43 3.79
C ARG A 36 -16.58 -4.44 2.67
N PRO A 37 -16.71 -3.13 2.97
CA PRO A 37 -16.83 -2.10 1.94
C PRO A 37 -15.60 -2.09 1.05
N ILE A 38 -15.81 -1.89 -0.25
CA ILE A 38 -14.70 -1.78 -1.21
C ILE A 38 -13.97 -0.45 -0.95
N PRO A 39 -12.63 -0.48 -0.74
CA PRO A 39 -11.88 0.73 -0.48
C PRO A 39 -11.75 1.59 -1.72
N LYS A 40 -11.29 2.82 -1.53
CA LYS A 40 -10.97 3.71 -2.64
C LYS A 40 -9.78 3.16 -3.41
N ILE A 41 -9.88 3.15 -4.74
CA ILE A 41 -8.88 2.57 -5.64
C ILE A 41 -8.07 3.69 -6.30
N TYR A 42 -6.74 3.57 -6.20
CA TYR A 42 -5.78 4.45 -6.86
C TYR A 42 -5.05 3.64 -7.92
N ASN A 43 -5.45 3.78 -9.17
CA ASN A 43 -4.95 2.97 -10.27
C ASN A 43 -4.68 3.77 -11.55
N ARG A 44 -4.49 5.08 -11.42
CA ARG A 44 -4.30 5.97 -12.56
C ARG A 44 -3.00 5.71 -13.31
N ASP A 45 -1.90 5.60 -12.57
CA ASP A 45 -0.57 5.33 -13.11
C ASP A 45 0.38 4.87 -12.02
N GLU A 46 1.65 4.69 -12.36
CA GLU A 46 2.68 4.22 -11.41
C GLU A 46 2.91 5.18 -10.23
N ASN A 47 2.56 6.44 -10.37
CA ASN A 47 2.76 7.46 -9.34
C ASN A 47 1.50 7.76 -8.54
N ASP A 48 0.41 7.04 -8.76
CA ASP A 48 -0.87 7.32 -8.09
C ASP A 48 -0.80 7.07 -6.56
N TYR A 49 0.20 6.33 -6.09
CA TYR A 49 0.46 6.16 -4.66
C TYR A 49 0.72 7.52 -3.97
N LEU A 50 1.26 8.51 -4.70
CA LEU A 50 1.47 9.85 -4.17
C LEU A 50 0.14 10.54 -3.89
N ASN A 51 -0.85 10.35 -4.75
CA ASN A 51 -2.20 10.86 -4.54
C ASN A 51 -2.87 10.18 -3.35
N LEU A 52 -2.69 8.87 -3.22
CA LEU A 52 -3.19 8.13 -2.07
C LEU A 52 -2.64 8.70 -0.77
N LEU A 53 -1.33 8.88 -0.69
CA LEU A 53 -0.69 9.40 0.51
C LEU A 53 -1.08 10.85 0.84
N SER A 54 -1.39 11.65 -0.19
CA SER A 54 -1.81 13.05 -0.01
C SER A 54 -3.27 13.19 0.38
N ASN A 55 -4.13 12.30 -0.10
CA ASN A 55 -5.58 12.44 0.03
C ASN A 55 -6.19 11.63 1.16
N GLU A 56 -5.52 10.56 1.61
CA GLU A 56 -6.06 9.67 2.63
C GLU A 56 -5.42 9.93 3.99
N ASP A 57 -6.24 9.84 5.03
CA ASP A 57 -5.77 9.91 6.41
C ASP A 57 -5.48 8.48 6.87
N LEU A 58 -4.20 8.12 6.87
CA LEU A 58 -3.75 6.75 7.11
C LEU A 58 -2.88 6.65 8.36
N ASP A 59 -3.09 5.61 9.15
CA ASP A 59 -2.19 5.24 10.25
C ASP A 59 -0.96 4.51 9.71
N GLY A 60 -1.14 3.67 8.71
CA GLY A 60 -0.06 2.90 8.14
C GLY A 60 -0.33 2.48 6.70
N VAL A 61 0.73 2.09 6.02
CA VAL A 61 0.66 1.55 4.67
C VAL A 61 1.53 0.29 4.58
N ASN A 62 1.04 -0.71 3.84
CA ASN A 62 1.79 -1.92 3.55
C ASN A 62 2.16 -1.93 2.07
N ILE A 63 3.45 -2.07 1.79
CA ILE A 63 4.01 -2.01 0.44
C ILE A 63 4.41 -3.41 -0.03
N ALA A 64 3.73 -3.90 -1.06
CA ALA A 64 3.97 -5.22 -1.66
C ALA A 64 4.05 -5.10 -3.19
N THR A 65 4.77 -4.09 -3.66
CA THR A 65 4.97 -3.77 -5.08
C THR A 65 6.24 -4.41 -5.62
N PRO A 66 6.58 -4.26 -6.92
CA PRO A 66 7.90 -4.65 -7.42
C PRO A 66 9.02 -3.96 -6.64
N TRP A 67 10.16 -4.62 -6.51
CA TRP A 67 11.27 -4.20 -5.63
C TRP A 67 11.74 -2.76 -5.83
N ARG A 68 11.80 -2.30 -7.06
CA ARG A 68 12.27 -0.94 -7.38
C ARG A 68 11.42 0.16 -6.75
N TRP A 69 10.18 -0.15 -6.41
CA TRP A 69 9.22 0.80 -5.84
C TRP A 69 9.24 0.83 -4.31
N HIS A 70 9.86 -0.15 -3.65
CA HIS A 70 9.84 -0.23 -2.19
C HIS A 70 10.41 1.02 -1.54
N HIS A 71 11.62 1.43 -1.95
CA HIS A 71 12.27 2.60 -1.37
C HIS A 71 11.49 3.90 -1.65
N PRO A 72 11.16 4.26 -2.91
CA PRO A 72 10.45 5.52 -3.16
C PRO A 72 9.10 5.59 -2.44
N MET A 73 8.35 4.51 -2.41
CA MET A 73 7.06 4.48 -1.72
C MET A 73 7.21 4.59 -0.21
N ALA A 74 8.18 3.88 0.38
CA ALA A 74 8.44 3.95 1.81
C ALA A 74 8.85 5.35 2.25
N ILE A 75 9.75 5.99 1.52
CA ILE A 75 10.20 7.36 1.82
C ILE A 75 9.02 8.34 1.71
N SER A 76 8.20 8.22 0.67
CA SER A 76 7.03 9.09 0.51
C SER A 76 6.04 8.93 1.65
N ALA A 77 5.80 7.71 2.10
CA ALA A 77 4.91 7.44 3.23
C ALA A 77 5.47 8.04 4.52
N MET A 78 6.75 7.87 4.78
CA MET A 78 7.43 8.43 5.97
C MET A 78 7.34 9.95 5.98
N LYS A 79 7.50 10.61 4.83
CA LYS A 79 7.37 12.08 4.70
C LYS A 79 5.95 12.56 4.97
N ASN A 80 4.97 11.70 4.83
CA ASN A 80 3.57 11.98 5.14
C ASN A 80 3.18 11.51 6.55
N ASN A 81 4.15 11.14 7.39
CA ASN A 81 3.93 10.67 8.76
C ASN A 81 3.08 9.39 8.84
N VAL A 82 3.23 8.51 7.88
CA VAL A 82 2.52 7.23 7.81
C VAL A 82 3.49 6.10 8.17
N HIS A 83 3.06 5.22 9.05
CA HIS A 83 3.84 4.02 9.40
C HIS A 83 3.94 3.09 8.18
N VAL A 84 5.11 2.49 7.98
CA VAL A 84 5.39 1.70 6.79
C VAL A 84 5.72 0.26 7.13
N GLY A 85 4.96 -0.67 6.52
CA GLY A 85 5.36 -2.05 6.40
C GLY A 85 5.77 -2.28 4.95
N VAL A 86 6.95 -2.85 4.72
CA VAL A 86 7.42 -3.13 3.37
C VAL A 86 8.00 -4.53 3.31
N GLU A 87 7.71 -5.24 2.20
CA GLU A 87 8.25 -6.57 1.97
C GLU A 87 9.75 -6.50 1.59
N VAL A 88 10.47 -7.58 1.83
CA VAL A 88 11.89 -7.67 1.47
C VAL A 88 12.06 -7.80 -0.05
N PRO A 89 13.08 -7.17 -0.62
CA PRO A 89 14.04 -6.26 0.02
C PRO A 89 13.44 -4.86 0.22
N ALA A 90 13.69 -4.25 1.36
CA ALA A 90 13.23 -2.88 1.63
C ALA A 90 13.94 -1.86 0.75
N ALA A 91 15.16 -2.17 0.31
CA ALA A 91 15.97 -1.31 -0.52
C ALA A 91 16.84 -2.15 -1.45
N LEU A 92 17.30 -1.56 -2.54
CA LEU A 92 18.16 -2.22 -3.54
C LEU A 92 19.61 -1.76 -3.48
N THR A 93 19.88 -0.65 -2.81
CA THR A 93 21.23 -0.08 -2.68
C THR A 93 21.53 0.27 -1.22
N VAL A 94 22.84 0.40 -0.90
CA VAL A 94 23.26 0.83 0.43
C VAL A 94 22.77 2.25 0.72
N SER A 95 22.79 3.14 -0.27
CA SER A 95 22.29 4.50 -0.14
C SER A 95 20.82 4.51 0.25
N GLU A 96 20.00 3.69 -0.39
CA GLU A 96 18.59 3.55 -0.06
C GLU A 96 18.36 3.04 1.37
N CYS A 97 19.21 2.11 1.83
CA CYS A 97 19.15 1.62 3.20
C CYS A 97 19.38 2.74 4.21
N TRP A 98 20.33 3.63 3.96
CA TRP A 98 20.58 4.79 4.81
C TRP A 98 19.42 5.76 4.83
N ASP A 99 18.76 5.96 3.68
CA ASP A 99 17.59 6.83 3.59
C ASP A 99 16.42 6.34 4.45
N LEU A 100 16.29 5.02 4.61
CA LEU A 100 15.20 4.42 5.40
C LEU A 100 15.45 4.52 6.92
N VAL A 101 16.68 4.68 7.32
CA VAL A 101 17.05 4.86 8.73
C VAL A 101 16.86 6.31 9.15
#